data_6455153a1a8136d7e2d3e32d390f083a
#
_entry.id   6455153a1a8136d7e2d3e32d390f083a
#
_cell.length_a   1.000
_cell.length_b   1.000
_cell.length_c   1.000
_cell.angle_alpha   90.00
_cell.angle_beta   90.00
_cell.angle_gamma   90.00
#
_symmetry.space_group_name_H-M   'P 1'
#
loop_
_entity.id
_entity.type
_entity.pdbx_description
1 polymer ?
#
loop_
_entity_poly.entity_id
_entity_poly.type
_entity_poly.pdbx_seq_one_letter_code
_entity_poly.pdbx_strand_id
1 'polypeptide(L)'
;MKNYKIILLLLLTMMGQHLMAQTEVKKPKEAFELFFGTFVNNDDAALNKLNDYLKPTVEGQNAYQVDFKETSKEMMNGSVENFLSAFPKATAAACKKEAEEYFTAMFGNFKTGKLTVKNVKVVPNEYVKGQKIAEISYSVSFLVPSKLTSGPKGELNKVKAEDLKKYLIQAAQDFKNADKTVTTDQNFSLYELKEGDKIYYWNGSPDEIVSNLTDFYFESFGANE
;
A
#
# COMPACT_ATOMS: atom_id res chain seq x y z
N MET A 1 -52.73 -29.58 -28.68
CA MET A 1 -52.31 -28.21 -28.30
C MET A 1 -51.95 -27.98 -26.83
N LYS A 2 -52.20 -28.94 -25.91
CA LYS A 2 -51.85 -28.80 -24.46
C LYS A 2 -50.35 -29.02 -24.15
N ASN A 3 -49.68 -29.86 -24.93
CA ASN A 3 -48.30 -30.29 -24.65
C ASN A 3 -47.22 -29.25 -25.00
N TYR A 4 -47.47 -28.33 -25.95
CA TYR A 4 -46.52 -27.31 -26.34
C TYR A 4 -46.33 -26.23 -25.27
N LYS A 5 -47.36 -25.93 -24.47
CA LYS A 5 -47.30 -24.98 -23.38
C LYS A 5 -46.41 -25.48 -22.23
N ILE A 6 -46.42 -26.80 -21.98
CA ILE A 6 -45.57 -27.44 -20.96
C ILE A 6 -44.11 -27.48 -21.39
N ILE A 7 -43.84 -27.75 -22.66
CA ILE A 7 -42.48 -27.76 -23.24
C ILE A 7 -41.90 -26.34 -23.26
N LEU A 8 -42.71 -25.33 -23.60
CA LEU A 8 -42.28 -23.94 -23.58
C LEU A 8 -41.99 -23.45 -22.15
N LEU A 9 -42.78 -23.86 -21.15
CA LEU A 9 -42.56 -23.56 -19.75
C LEU A 9 -41.28 -24.22 -19.22
N LEU A 10 -41.00 -25.46 -19.60
CA LEU A 10 -39.77 -26.20 -19.25
C LEU A 10 -38.54 -25.59 -19.91
N LEU A 11 -38.63 -25.12 -21.17
CA LEU A 11 -37.53 -24.41 -21.83
C LEU A 11 -37.25 -23.05 -21.19
N LEU A 12 -38.28 -22.30 -20.76
CA LEU A 12 -38.13 -21.05 -20.03
C LEU A 12 -37.54 -21.24 -18.63
N THR A 13 -37.83 -22.32 -17.94
CA THR A 13 -37.23 -22.64 -16.63
C THR A 13 -35.78 -23.12 -16.81
N MET A 14 -35.43 -23.81 -17.89
CA MET A 14 -34.03 -24.16 -18.18
C MET A 14 -33.19 -22.97 -18.58
N MET A 15 -33.73 -21.98 -19.31
CA MET A 15 -33.03 -20.72 -19.62
C MET A 15 -32.85 -19.82 -18.37
N GLY A 16 -33.75 -19.94 -17.41
CA GLY A 16 -33.64 -19.20 -16.11
C GLY A 16 -32.56 -19.72 -15.17
N GLN A 17 -32.11 -20.95 -15.34
CA GLN A 17 -31.09 -21.56 -14.45
C GLN A 17 -29.64 -21.25 -14.89
N HIS A 18 -29.41 -20.67 -16.06
CA HIS A 18 -28.09 -20.24 -16.51
C HIS A 18 -27.70 -18.81 -16.12
N LEU A 19 -28.53 -18.11 -15.39
CA LEU A 19 -28.10 -16.98 -14.56
C LEU A 19 -27.54 -17.53 -13.24
N MET A 20 -26.52 -18.37 -13.33
CA MET A 20 -25.68 -18.68 -12.18
C MET A 20 -25.16 -17.36 -11.67
N ALA A 21 -25.66 -16.91 -10.55
CA ALA A 21 -25.15 -15.72 -9.89
C ALA A 21 -23.66 -15.97 -9.65
N GLN A 22 -22.80 -15.23 -10.35
CA GLN A 22 -21.36 -15.32 -10.14
C GLN A 22 -21.08 -15.06 -8.67
N THR A 23 -20.36 -15.97 -8.04
CA THR A 23 -20.07 -15.90 -6.61
C THR A 23 -18.82 -15.10 -6.39
N GLU A 24 -18.94 -14.03 -5.63
CA GLU A 24 -17.83 -13.21 -5.18
C GLU A 24 -17.01 -14.01 -4.16
N VAL A 25 -15.73 -14.28 -4.50
CA VAL A 25 -14.84 -15.10 -3.66
C VAL A 25 -14.40 -14.35 -2.41
N LYS A 26 -14.13 -13.03 -2.57
CA LYS A 26 -13.94 -12.06 -1.48
C LYS A 26 -14.66 -10.79 -1.83
N LYS A 27 -15.21 -10.12 -0.83
CA LYS A 27 -15.76 -8.77 -1.02
C LYS A 27 -14.63 -7.80 -1.40
N PRO A 28 -14.92 -6.74 -2.17
CA PRO A 28 -13.90 -5.76 -2.56
C PRO A 28 -13.11 -5.19 -1.37
N LYS A 29 -13.81 -4.94 -0.24
CA LYS A 29 -13.17 -4.50 1.00
C LYS A 29 -12.11 -5.48 1.48
N GLU A 30 -12.42 -6.77 1.55
CA GLU A 30 -11.50 -7.81 2.01
C GLU A 30 -10.31 -7.98 1.07
N ALA A 31 -10.55 -7.86 -0.25
CA ALA A 31 -9.47 -7.85 -1.23
C ALA A 31 -8.56 -6.63 -1.04
N PHE A 32 -9.15 -5.44 -0.87
CA PHE A 32 -8.38 -4.20 -0.64
C PHE A 32 -7.55 -4.24 0.65
N GLU A 33 -8.08 -4.81 1.73
CA GLU A 33 -7.33 -5.01 2.99
C GLU A 33 -6.07 -5.86 2.78
N LEU A 34 -6.13 -6.87 1.87
CA LEU A 34 -4.94 -7.63 1.49
C LEU A 34 -3.93 -6.80 0.68
N PHE A 35 -4.40 -5.98 -0.26
CA PHE A 35 -3.54 -5.05 -1.01
C PHE A 35 -2.84 -4.08 -0.06
N PHE A 36 -3.58 -3.46 0.84
CA PHE A 36 -3.03 -2.52 1.81
C PHE A 36 -2.00 -3.18 2.73
N GLY A 37 -2.33 -4.32 3.33
CA GLY A 37 -1.40 -5.07 4.17
C GLY A 37 -0.14 -5.46 3.42
N THR A 38 -0.28 -5.89 2.17
CA THR A 38 0.86 -6.27 1.32
C THR A 38 1.75 -5.07 1.02
N PHE A 39 1.22 -4.03 0.41
CA PHE A 39 2.03 -2.99 -0.22
C PHE A 39 2.34 -1.80 0.70
N VAL A 40 1.50 -1.50 1.68
CA VAL A 40 1.75 -0.41 2.65
C VAL A 40 2.45 -0.92 3.90
N ASN A 41 1.92 -2.01 4.49
CA ASN A 41 2.52 -2.55 5.70
C ASN A 41 3.71 -3.50 5.43
N ASN A 42 3.98 -3.89 4.16
CA ASN A 42 5.01 -4.87 3.76
C ASN A 42 4.86 -6.19 4.52
N ASP A 43 3.61 -6.68 4.62
CA ASP A 43 3.27 -7.90 5.36
C ASP A 43 3.36 -9.12 4.45
N ASP A 44 4.35 -10.00 4.68
CA ASP A 44 4.53 -11.26 3.94
C ASP A 44 3.32 -12.20 4.06
N ALA A 45 2.62 -12.19 5.20
CA ALA A 45 1.43 -13.00 5.37
C ALA A 45 0.25 -12.46 4.54
N ALA A 46 0.14 -11.14 4.39
CA ALA A 46 -0.84 -10.52 3.50
C ALA A 46 -0.49 -10.80 2.03
N LEU A 47 0.78 -10.73 1.63
CA LEU A 47 1.24 -11.08 0.28
C LEU A 47 0.89 -12.53 -0.08
N ASN A 48 1.15 -13.47 0.82
CA ASN A 48 0.83 -14.88 0.60
C ASN A 48 -0.68 -15.07 0.42
N LYS A 49 -1.51 -14.46 1.29
CA LYS A 49 -2.98 -14.52 1.18
C LYS A 49 -3.50 -13.84 -0.08
N LEU A 50 -2.89 -12.73 -0.52
CA LEU A 50 -3.24 -12.04 -1.76
C LEU A 50 -2.92 -12.90 -2.98
N ASN A 51 -1.75 -13.53 -3.01
CA ASN A 51 -1.37 -14.46 -4.06
C ASN A 51 -2.29 -15.68 -4.10
N ASP A 52 -2.58 -16.32 -2.96
CA ASP A 52 -3.51 -17.46 -2.90
C ASP A 52 -4.92 -17.07 -3.37
N TYR A 53 -5.37 -15.87 -3.03
CA TYR A 53 -6.66 -15.33 -3.49
C TYR A 53 -6.69 -15.13 -5.00
N LEU A 54 -5.63 -14.57 -5.60
CA LEU A 54 -5.56 -14.26 -7.02
C LEU A 54 -5.07 -15.44 -7.88
N LYS A 55 -4.54 -16.50 -7.30
CA LYS A 55 -3.96 -17.65 -7.99
C LYS A 55 -4.81 -18.23 -9.13
N PRO A 56 -6.15 -18.35 -8.99
CA PRO A 56 -6.98 -18.83 -10.10
C PRO A 56 -7.02 -17.88 -11.30
N THR A 57 -6.80 -16.58 -11.11
CA THR A 57 -6.84 -15.56 -12.19
C THR A 57 -5.52 -15.45 -12.96
N VAL A 58 -4.47 -16.13 -12.51
CA VAL A 58 -3.11 -16.10 -13.07
C VAL A 58 -2.56 -17.52 -13.33
N GLU A 59 -3.41 -18.42 -13.80
CA GLU A 59 -3.04 -19.80 -14.19
C GLU A 59 -2.26 -20.56 -13.10
N GLY A 60 -2.60 -20.32 -11.83
CA GLY A 60 -1.98 -21.01 -10.71
C GLY A 60 -0.64 -20.45 -10.26
N GLN A 61 -0.18 -19.33 -10.83
CA GLN A 61 1.04 -18.65 -10.44
C GLN A 61 0.79 -17.62 -9.33
N ASN A 62 1.85 -16.99 -8.82
CA ASN A 62 1.73 -15.84 -7.94
C ASN A 62 1.49 -14.57 -8.77
N ALA A 63 0.45 -13.82 -8.43
CA ALA A 63 0.15 -12.54 -9.07
C ALA A 63 1.24 -11.48 -8.78
N TYR A 64 1.84 -11.55 -7.59
CA TYR A 64 2.90 -10.64 -7.16
C TYR A 64 4.09 -11.42 -6.62
N GLN A 65 5.28 -11.04 -7.08
CA GLN A 65 6.57 -11.58 -6.64
C GLN A 65 7.39 -10.42 -6.06
N VAL A 66 7.26 -10.20 -4.75
CA VAL A 66 7.93 -9.13 -4.01
C VAL A 66 8.76 -9.73 -2.89
N ASP A 67 10.03 -9.40 -2.85
CA ASP A 67 10.89 -9.65 -1.68
C ASP A 67 10.98 -8.36 -0.86
N PHE A 68 10.11 -8.23 0.16
CA PHE A 68 10.07 -7.03 1.01
C PHE A 68 11.36 -6.79 1.77
N LYS A 69 12.12 -7.84 2.06
CA LYS A 69 13.40 -7.71 2.75
C LYS A 69 14.45 -7.06 1.85
N GLU A 70 14.57 -7.55 0.62
CA GLU A 70 15.53 -6.98 -0.34
C GLU A 70 15.11 -5.58 -0.80
N THR A 71 13.84 -5.39 -1.18
CA THR A 71 13.29 -4.08 -1.57
C THR A 71 13.46 -3.03 -0.46
N SER A 72 13.16 -3.41 0.81
CA SER A 72 13.36 -2.50 1.96
C SER A 72 14.83 -2.16 2.18
N LYS A 73 15.73 -3.11 1.96
CA LYS A 73 17.18 -2.90 2.09
C LYS A 73 17.72 -1.98 1.00
N GLU A 74 17.28 -2.16 -0.25
CA GLU A 74 17.66 -1.29 -1.37
C GLU A 74 17.16 0.14 -1.15
N MET A 75 15.88 0.30 -0.77
CA MET A 75 15.31 1.61 -0.44
C MET A 75 16.05 2.28 0.71
N MET A 76 16.38 1.52 1.76
CA MET A 76 17.14 2.01 2.92
C MET A 76 18.53 2.50 2.49
N ASN A 77 19.27 1.68 1.75
CA ASN A 77 20.60 2.02 1.28
C ASN A 77 20.57 3.26 0.41
N GLY A 78 19.66 3.32 -0.56
CA GLY A 78 19.49 4.48 -1.44
C GLY A 78 19.18 5.76 -0.68
N SER A 79 18.28 5.70 0.31
CA SER A 79 17.91 6.85 1.15
C SER A 79 19.09 7.34 2.00
N VAL A 80 19.83 6.43 2.62
CA VAL A 80 21.02 6.74 3.43
C VAL A 80 22.12 7.36 2.55
N GLU A 81 22.41 6.76 1.40
CA GLU A 81 23.43 7.26 0.47
C GLU A 81 23.07 8.64 -0.09
N ASN A 82 21.82 8.82 -0.50
CA ASN A 82 21.34 10.11 -1.01
C ASN A 82 21.43 11.20 0.06
N PHE A 83 20.94 10.95 1.26
CA PHE A 83 21.02 11.88 2.39
C PHE A 83 22.48 12.24 2.73
N LEU A 84 23.34 11.24 2.88
CA LEU A 84 24.73 11.46 3.26
C LEU A 84 25.57 12.10 2.16
N SER A 85 25.15 12.05 0.90
CA SER A 85 25.84 12.68 -0.23
C SER A 85 25.97 14.19 -0.11
N ALA A 86 25.08 14.85 0.66
CA ALA A 86 25.12 16.28 0.94
C ALA A 86 26.24 16.73 1.90
N PHE A 87 26.91 15.79 2.56
CA PHE A 87 27.91 16.06 3.61
C PHE A 87 29.33 15.69 3.15
N PRO A 88 30.38 16.20 3.85
CA PRO A 88 31.77 15.81 3.54
C PRO A 88 31.94 14.28 3.63
N LYS A 89 32.73 13.70 2.74
CA LYS A 89 32.94 12.24 2.68
C LYS A 89 33.33 11.60 4.02
N ALA A 90 34.20 12.27 4.80
CA ALA A 90 34.60 11.77 6.13
C ALA A 90 33.42 11.81 7.12
N THR A 91 32.62 12.86 7.10
CA THR A 91 31.38 12.99 7.91
C THR A 91 30.37 11.95 7.52
N ALA A 92 30.09 11.78 6.22
CA ALA A 92 29.18 10.77 5.69
C ALA A 92 29.56 9.36 6.14
N ALA A 93 30.84 8.97 5.96
CA ALA A 93 31.34 7.65 6.36
C ALA A 93 31.21 7.41 7.88
N ALA A 94 31.49 8.45 8.70
CA ALA A 94 31.38 8.34 10.15
C ALA A 94 29.94 8.28 10.68
N CYS A 95 28.94 8.72 9.90
CA CYS A 95 27.54 8.83 10.32
C CYS A 95 26.61 7.80 9.68
N LYS A 96 27.16 6.84 8.92
CA LYS A 96 26.32 5.89 8.15
C LYS A 96 25.37 5.08 9.05
N LYS A 97 25.86 4.58 10.16
CA LYS A 97 25.05 3.78 11.10
C LYS A 97 23.90 4.59 11.68
N GLU A 98 24.16 5.82 12.10
CA GLU A 98 23.14 6.69 12.69
C GLU A 98 22.09 7.10 11.64
N ALA A 99 22.51 7.28 10.37
CA ALA A 99 21.59 7.52 9.27
C ALA A 99 20.70 6.29 8.99
N GLU A 100 21.27 5.08 9.01
CA GLU A 100 20.50 3.83 8.91
C GLU A 100 19.46 3.70 10.02
N GLU A 101 19.81 4.03 11.27
CA GLU A 101 18.89 4.01 12.41
C GLU A 101 17.75 5.05 12.27
N TYR A 102 18.07 6.24 11.79
CA TYR A 102 17.10 7.30 11.51
C TYR A 102 16.06 6.88 10.46
N PHE A 103 16.52 6.42 9.30
CA PHE A 103 15.63 5.97 8.24
C PHE A 103 14.84 4.71 8.62
N THR A 104 15.45 3.80 9.42
CA THR A 104 14.75 2.64 9.95
C THR A 104 13.56 3.03 10.82
N ALA A 105 13.72 4.01 11.70
CA ALA A 105 12.65 4.49 12.56
C ALA A 105 11.55 5.20 11.73
N MET A 106 11.95 6.05 10.79
CA MET A 106 11.04 6.80 9.93
C MET A 106 10.18 5.87 9.04
N PHE A 107 10.81 4.95 8.31
CA PHE A 107 10.08 3.99 7.46
C PHE A 107 9.31 2.96 8.29
N GLY A 108 9.80 2.63 9.49
CA GLY A 108 9.08 1.78 10.43
C GLY A 108 7.69 2.34 10.77
N ASN A 109 7.61 3.64 11.06
CA ASN A 109 6.33 4.29 11.35
C ASN A 109 5.39 4.30 10.14
N PHE A 110 5.90 4.51 8.91
CA PHE A 110 5.08 4.42 7.70
C PHE A 110 4.42 3.04 7.58
N LYS A 111 5.18 1.96 7.77
CA LYS A 111 4.66 0.59 7.69
C LYS A 111 3.62 0.24 8.76
N THR A 112 3.48 1.03 9.80
CA THR A 112 2.46 0.86 10.85
C THR A 112 1.15 1.60 10.55
N GLY A 113 1.01 2.16 9.35
CA GLY A 113 -0.20 2.85 8.90
C GLY A 113 -1.47 2.03 9.13
N LYS A 114 -2.49 2.66 9.72
CA LYS A 114 -3.76 2.01 10.06
C LYS A 114 -4.83 2.35 9.05
N LEU A 115 -5.33 1.34 8.36
CA LEU A 115 -6.39 1.43 7.38
C LEU A 115 -7.77 1.52 8.04
N THR A 116 -8.63 2.38 7.50
CA THR A 116 -10.07 2.38 7.74
C THR A 116 -10.81 2.51 6.40
N VAL A 117 -11.43 1.44 5.94
CA VAL A 117 -12.29 1.49 4.74
C VAL A 117 -13.61 2.18 5.09
N LYS A 118 -13.89 3.30 4.44
CA LYS A 118 -15.08 4.13 4.67
C LYS A 118 -16.27 3.71 3.83
N ASN A 119 -16.03 3.49 2.53
CA ASN A 119 -17.08 3.14 1.59
C ASN A 119 -16.53 2.25 0.47
N VAL A 120 -17.42 1.42 -0.08
CA VAL A 120 -17.16 0.62 -1.28
C VAL A 120 -18.37 0.75 -2.18
N LYS A 121 -18.14 1.20 -3.41
CA LYS A 121 -19.19 1.35 -4.43
C LYS A 121 -18.77 0.56 -5.67
N VAL A 122 -19.61 -0.37 -6.10
CA VAL A 122 -19.37 -1.14 -7.33
C VAL A 122 -20.10 -0.47 -8.48
N VAL A 123 -19.37 -0.07 -9.51
CA VAL A 123 -19.88 0.65 -10.70
C VAL A 123 -19.47 -0.09 -11.98
N PRO A 124 -20.21 0.09 -13.08
CA PRO A 124 -19.78 -0.40 -14.39
C PRO A 124 -18.44 0.24 -14.79
N ASN A 125 -17.56 -0.54 -15.44
CA ASN A 125 -16.38 0.02 -16.08
C ASN A 125 -16.78 0.64 -17.43
N GLU A 126 -16.58 1.95 -17.59
CA GLU A 126 -16.91 2.68 -18.81
C GLU A 126 -16.06 2.28 -20.02
N TYR A 127 -14.86 1.77 -19.77
CA TYR A 127 -13.89 1.40 -20.81
C TYR A 127 -13.97 -0.08 -21.22
N VAL A 128 -14.49 -0.94 -20.34
CA VAL A 128 -14.56 -2.40 -20.60
C VAL A 128 -15.97 -2.91 -20.38
N LYS A 129 -16.66 -3.22 -21.50
CA LYS A 129 -18.04 -3.70 -21.48
C LYS A 129 -18.20 -4.96 -20.62
N GLY A 130 -19.10 -4.90 -19.66
CA GLY A 130 -19.46 -6.04 -18.80
C GLY A 130 -18.52 -6.27 -17.61
N GLN A 131 -17.45 -5.46 -17.46
CA GLN A 131 -16.62 -5.43 -16.28
C GLN A 131 -17.17 -4.39 -15.28
N LYS A 132 -16.92 -4.59 -13.99
CA LYS A 132 -17.20 -3.62 -12.94
C LYS A 132 -15.93 -3.20 -12.23
N ILE A 133 -16.00 -2.04 -11.59
CA ILE A 133 -14.94 -1.47 -10.76
C ILE A 133 -15.50 -1.29 -9.36
N ALA A 134 -14.77 -1.74 -8.35
CA ALA A 134 -15.04 -1.40 -6.97
C ALA A 134 -14.22 -0.15 -6.60
N GLU A 135 -14.90 0.98 -6.48
CA GLU A 135 -14.37 2.24 -5.97
C GLU A 135 -14.36 2.19 -4.45
N ILE A 136 -13.19 2.29 -3.86
CA ILE A 136 -12.96 2.16 -2.42
C ILE A 136 -12.49 3.51 -1.88
N SER A 137 -13.29 4.12 -1.01
CA SER A 137 -12.88 5.30 -0.23
C SER A 137 -12.38 4.84 1.13
N TYR A 138 -11.21 5.29 1.52
CA TYR A 138 -10.57 4.87 2.76
C TYR A 138 -9.79 6.00 3.43
N SER A 139 -9.49 5.84 4.71
CA SER A 139 -8.54 6.67 5.43
C SER A 139 -7.36 5.84 5.89
N VAL A 140 -6.21 6.49 5.99
CA VAL A 140 -5.03 5.93 6.64
C VAL A 140 -4.53 6.90 7.71
N SER A 141 -4.24 6.36 8.89
CA SER A 141 -3.65 7.12 9.98
C SER A 141 -2.23 6.65 10.25
N PHE A 142 -1.31 7.61 10.38
CA PHE A 142 0.09 7.37 10.74
C PHE A 142 0.42 8.05 12.06
N LEU A 143 1.42 7.48 12.77
CA LEU A 143 2.08 8.17 13.87
C LEU A 143 3.30 8.90 13.33
N VAL A 144 3.38 10.21 13.63
CA VAL A 144 4.52 11.07 13.29
C VAL A 144 4.97 11.84 14.52
N PRO A 145 6.22 12.28 14.60
CA PRO A 145 6.65 13.18 15.66
C PRO A 145 5.86 14.47 15.64
N SER A 146 5.35 14.92 16.80
CA SER A 146 4.74 16.26 16.91
C SER A 146 5.78 17.38 16.79
N LYS A 147 7.05 17.06 17.06
CA LYS A 147 8.19 17.94 16.92
C LYS A 147 9.40 17.15 16.42
N LEU A 148 9.99 17.60 15.31
CA LEU A 148 11.24 17.09 14.82
C LEU A 148 12.42 17.92 15.31
N THR A 149 13.52 17.23 15.59
CA THR A 149 14.80 17.86 15.86
C THR A 149 15.27 18.59 14.61
N SER A 150 15.58 19.88 14.74
CA SER A 150 16.12 20.68 13.63
C SER A 150 17.47 20.13 13.17
N GLY A 151 17.67 20.11 11.86
CA GLY A 151 18.91 19.68 11.23
C GLY A 151 20.13 20.50 11.66
N PRO A 152 21.34 20.04 11.32
CA PRO A 152 22.56 20.80 11.62
C PRO A 152 22.50 22.18 10.98
N LYS A 153 22.90 23.22 11.74
CA LYS A 153 22.90 24.59 11.25
C LYS A 153 24.11 24.86 10.34
N GLY A 154 23.90 25.69 9.33
CA GLY A 154 24.95 26.16 8.42
C GLY A 154 25.04 25.38 7.10
N GLU A 155 26.17 25.51 6.42
CA GLU A 155 26.38 24.86 5.12
C GLU A 155 26.64 23.34 5.31
N LEU A 156 25.85 22.49 4.67
CA LEU A 156 25.92 21.04 4.83
C LEU A 156 27.31 20.46 4.55
N ASN A 157 28.03 21.06 3.60
CA ASN A 157 29.41 20.66 3.24
C ASN A 157 30.48 21.02 4.30
N LYS A 158 30.09 21.71 5.38
CA LYS A 158 30.95 22.06 6.51
C LYS A 158 30.53 21.40 7.83
N VAL A 159 29.47 20.61 7.82
CA VAL A 159 28.95 19.95 9.03
C VAL A 159 29.95 18.91 9.53
N LYS A 160 30.24 18.97 10.84
CA LYS A 160 31.11 17.99 11.50
C LYS A 160 30.36 16.68 11.80
N ALA A 161 31.11 15.59 11.83
CA ALA A 161 30.54 14.27 12.11
C ALA A 161 29.83 14.21 13.47
N GLU A 162 30.36 14.88 14.51
CA GLU A 162 29.74 14.89 15.83
C GLU A 162 28.36 15.57 15.84
N ASP A 163 28.21 16.68 15.13
CA ASP A 163 26.97 17.43 15.02
C ASP A 163 25.93 16.65 14.23
N LEU A 164 26.33 16.02 13.11
CA LEU A 164 25.46 15.18 12.31
C LEU A 164 25.01 13.93 13.07
N LYS A 165 25.92 13.26 13.78
CA LYS A 165 25.56 12.10 14.63
C LYS A 165 24.54 12.46 15.69
N LYS A 166 24.79 13.56 16.42
CA LYS A 166 23.85 14.05 17.46
C LYS A 166 22.47 14.30 16.88
N TYR A 167 22.40 14.95 15.72
CA TYR A 167 21.14 15.19 15.02
C TYR A 167 20.44 13.87 14.66
N LEU A 168 21.14 12.94 13.98
CA LEU A 168 20.55 11.68 13.51
C LEU A 168 20.05 10.80 14.65
N ILE A 169 20.80 10.72 15.76
CA ILE A 169 20.39 9.97 16.94
C ILE A 169 19.10 10.56 17.52
N GLN A 170 19.03 11.90 17.66
CA GLN A 170 17.85 12.54 18.21
C GLN A 170 16.66 12.44 17.26
N ALA A 171 16.86 12.66 15.96
CA ALA A 171 15.81 12.51 14.96
C ALA A 171 15.26 11.07 14.87
N ALA A 172 16.13 10.06 14.99
CA ALA A 172 15.70 8.67 15.13
C ALA A 172 14.84 8.44 16.37
N GLN A 173 15.21 9.09 17.50
CA GLN A 173 14.45 9.00 18.75
C GLN A 173 13.10 9.71 18.64
N ASP A 174 13.02 10.86 17.95
CA ASP A 174 11.76 11.56 17.69
C ASP A 174 10.76 10.66 16.95
N PHE A 175 11.23 9.92 15.91
CA PHE A 175 10.38 8.94 15.21
C PHE A 175 10.00 7.72 16.06
N LYS A 176 10.92 7.21 16.88
CA LYS A 176 10.62 6.10 17.82
C LYS A 176 9.57 6.50 18.86
N ASN A 177 9.53 7.78 19.22
CA ASN A 177 8.60 8.36 20.19
C ASN A 177 7.46 9.14 19.52
N ALA A 178 7.16 8.86 18.25
CA ALA A 178 6.09 9.53 17.51
C ALA A 178 4.78 9.55 18.31
N ASP A 179 4.19 10.73 18.49
CA ASP A 179 3.09 10.98 19.42
C ASP A 179 1.88 11.67 18.77
N LYS A 180 2.03 12.17 17.52
CA LYS A 180 0.98 12.84 16.77
C LYS A 180 0.38 11.89 15.74
N THR A 181 -0.94 11.74 15.75
CA THR A 181 -1.66 11.02 14.68
C THR A 181 -2.01 12.00 13.56
N VAL A 182 -1.65 11.63 12.34
CA VAL A 182 -2.08 12.31 11.11
C VAL A 182 -2.91 11.36 10.27
N THR A 183 -3.93 11.88 9.57
CA THR A 183 -4.88 11.05 8.80
C THR A 183 -5.12 11.67 7.44
N THR A 184 -5.11 10.86 6.40
CA THR A 184 -5.50 11.24 5.04
C THR A 184 -6.64 10.38 4.55
N ASP A 185 -7.46 10.97 3.69
CA ASP A 185 -8.54 10.28 2.96
C ASP A 185 -8.09 10.05 1.52
N GLN A 186 -8.27 8.84 1.05
CA GLN A 186 -7.82 8.41 -0.26
C GLN A 186 -8.90 7.56 -0.95
N ASN A 187 -8.74 7.37 -2.26
CA ASN A 187 -9.55 6.46 -3.05
C ASN A 187 -8.65 5.46 -3.77
N PHE A 188 -9.15 4.27 -3.98
CA PHE A 188 -8.50 3.24 -4.77
C PHE A 188 -9.53 2.42 -5.53
N SER A 189 -9.15 1.92 -6.70
CA SER A 189 -10.04 1.13 -7.54
C SER A 189 -9.55 -0.30 -7.67
N LEU A 190 -10.46 -1.26 -7.51
CA LEU A 190 -10.22 -2.66 -7.84
C LEU A 190 -11.10 -3.06 -9.03
N TYR A 191 -10.51 -3.74 -10.00
CA TYR A 191 -11.20 -4.21 -11.19
C TYR A 191 -11.74 -5.63 -10.97
N GLU A 192 -12.99 -5.84 -11.36
CA GLU A 192 -13.61 -7.16 -11.34
C GLU A 192 -12.95 -8.06 -12.39
N LEU A 193 -12.46 -9.23 -11.95
CA LEU A 193 -12.01 -10.31 -12.81
C LEU A 193 -12.96 -11.49 -12.65
N LYS A 194 -13.33 -12.12 -13.76
CA LYS A 194 -14.20 -13.28 -13.80
C LYS A 194 -13.40 -14.50 -14.18
N GLU A 195 -13.45 -15.53 -13.31
CA GLU A 195 -12.86 -16.82 -13.58
C GLU A 195 -13.93 -17.89 -13.37
N GLY A 196 -14.44 -18.41 -14.48
CA GLY A 196 -15.63 -19.25 -14.50
C GLY A 196 -16.86 -18.51 -13.95
N ASP A 197 -17.47 -19.07 -12.89
CA ASP A 197 -18.61 -18.48 -12.15
C ASP A 197 -18.20 -17.63 -10.95
N LYS A 198 -16.89 -17.40 -10.77
CA LYS A 198 -16.33 -16.67 -9.62
C LYS A 198 -15.88 -15.26 -9.99
N ILE A 199 -16.00 -14.37 -9.02
CA ILE A 199 -15.58 -12.96 -9.13
C ILE A 199 -14.42 -12.71 -8.18
N TYR A 200 -13.37 -12.10 -8.70
CA TYR A 200 -12.19 -11.62 -7.99
C TYR A 200 -12.04 -10.11 -8.21
N TYR A 201 -11.33 -9.45 -7.31
CA TYR A 201 -11.02 -8.03 -7.39
C TYR A 201 -9.51 -7.83 -7.42
N TRP A 202 -9.03 -7.07 -8.40
CA TRP A 202 -7.61 -6.91 -8.68
C TRP A 202 -7.27 -5.48 -9.12
N ASN A 203 -6.03 -5.07 -8.90
CA ASN A 203 -5.44 -3.86 -9.48
C ASN A 203 -4.01 -4.15 -9.93
N GLY A 204 -3.67 -3.74 -11.18
CA GLY A 204 -2.34 -3.97 -11.78
C GLY A 204 -1.27 -2.98 -11.33
N SER A 205 -1.64 -1.89 -10.65
CA SER A 205 -0.74 -0.82 -10.20
C SER A 205 -0.92 -0.55 -8.70
N PRO A 206 -0.60 -1.53 -7.83
CA PRO A 206 -0.76 -1.36 -6.39
C PRO A 206 0.21 -0.33 -5.78
N ASP A 207 1.25 0.05 -6.50
CA ASP A 207 2.19 1.12 -6.20
C ASP A 207 1.52 2.50 -6.05
N GLU A 208 0.37 2.73 -6.70
CA GLU A 208 -0.42 3.96 -6.50
C GLU A 208 -0.83 4.18 -5.04
N ILE A 209 -1.16 3.09 -4.31
CA ILE A 209 -1.50 3.20 -2.88
C ILE A 209 -0.28 3.72 -2.12
N VAL A 210 0.89 3.16 -2.40
CA VAL A 210 2.13 3.50 -1.68
C VAL A 210 2.54 4.93 -1.99
N SER A 211 2.54 5.33 -3.28
CA SER A 211 2.94 6.66 -3.71
C SER A 211 2.13 7.75 -3.02
N ASN A 212 0.79 7.70 -3.13
CA ASN A 212 -0.08 8.71 -2.53
C ASN A 212 0.07 8.82 -1.00
N LEU A 213 0.29 7.69 -0.32
CA LEU A 213 0.46 7.68 1.13
C LEU A 213 1.87 8.14 1.55
N THR A 214 2.89 7.87 0.74
CA THR A 214 4.27 8.29 0.98
C THR A 214 4.38 9.81 0.94
N ASP A 215 3.81 10.45 -0.08
CA ASP A 215 3.80 11.91 -0.21
C ASP A 215 3.14 12.56 1.01
N PHE A 216 1.94 12.11 1.36
CA PHE A 216 1.23 12.60 2.55
C PHE A 216 2.04 12.41 3.84
N TYR A 217 2.63 11.22 4.03
CA TYR A 217 3.40 10.90 5.24
C TYR A 217 4.59 11.84 5.40
N PHE A 218 5.37 12.06 4.34
CA PHE A 218 6.54 12.94 4.40
C PHE A 218 6.17 14.42 4.55
N GLU A 219 5.09 14.87 3.91
CA GLU A 219 4.59 16.24 4.07
C GLU A 219 4.10 16.52 5.48
N SER A 220 3.55 15.51 6.18
CA SER A 220 2.91 15.69 7.49
C SER A 220 3.87 16.08 8.63
N PHE A 221 5.18 15.89 8.46
CA PHE A 221 6.22 16.29 9.42
C PHE A 221 7.32 17.19 8.82
N GLY A 222 7.37 17.32 7.48
CA GLY A 222 8.33 18.22 6.79
C GLY A 222 7.90 19.69 6.70
N ALA A 223 6.64 20.00 6.95
CA ALA A 223 6.05 21.34 6.72
C ALA A 223 6.22 22.35 7.88
N ASN A 224 7.16 22.14 8.80
CA ASN A 224 7.42 23.05 9.94
C ASN A 224 8.77 23.79 9.82
N GLU A 225 9.21 24.10 8.60
CA GLU A 225 10.35 25.02 8.39
C GLU A 225 9.89 26.43 8.04
#